data_227e81a3562457ff37ecb0be2769f3f0
#
_entry.id   227e81a3562457ff37ecb0be2769f3f0
#
_cell.length_a   1.000
_cell.length_b   1.000
_cell.length_c   1.000
_cell.angle_alpha   90.00
_cell.angle_beta   90.00
_cell.angle_gamma   90.00
#
_symmetry.space_group_name_H-M   'P 1'
#
loop_
_entity.id
_entity.type
_entity.pdbx_description
1 polymer ?
#
loop_
_entity_poly.entity_id
_entity_poly.type
_entity_poly.pdbx_seq_one_letter_code
_entity_poly.pdbx_strand_id
1 'polypeptide(L)'
;MTLLYDWLKKAAKAQGNNKAVVYRDNYLSWRGLLHRVDRRAQEFKSMGIKEGAWVGLMLGNVPDFVILALALSKLDAAIVPIDPTTGGRELELILAAAPLRALVTRPRGSEGSISANGTSAPVPPSTLPRSRVVRPTAPPPRETLANTVPASDAAEVRRRLQGTLLTCSVYKRSPPKHGIDPITVLFTADSLGDPKGVLRSDKNTIACVDHVIAALSMSEKTRILVAVPLFHAYGWDLGFLPTLKLGSTMYLEEEISARRIGKLLREHDVDVLPGSPSMYAELSKLPTAKKLEVKSPRFLAAGSRLDQMVADEFFDKYGVRVMSCYHSTEAGTVTLEDSGKYPTTVGKSIDGVELKITAPDGKATMSKEGLIWVKSKTLSPKSIGPFDDEKAPTTRASGMVAIGSIDKQGWLRTGDLGKLDKGGRLMLTGREDDVVKVDGKRVALGEVEGCLEAFPKIKAAQATVVTDPMAGAMVVARVVTKQDCGAEEIIDHCARNLAPYKVPRRIEFCETI
;
A
#
# COMPACT_ATOMS: atom_id res chain seq x y z
N MET A 1 -8.27 21.36 -10.06
CA MET A 1 -7.48 20.94 -11.25
C MET A 1 -7.78 19.51 -11.61
N THR A 2 -8.03 19.23 -12.90
CA THR A 2 -8.42 17.89 -13.40
C THR A 2 -7.20 17.05 -13.83
N LEU A 3 -6.14 17.05 -13.05
CA LEU A 3 -4.81 16.50 -13.40
C LEU A 3 -4.86 15.11 -14.04
N LEU A 4 -5.50 14.14 -13.37
CA LEU A 4 -5.52 12.76 -13.85
C LEU A 4 -6.37 12.62 -15.11
N TYR A 5 -7.46 13.38 -15.21
CA TYR A 5 -8.29 13.41 -16.41
C TYR A 5 -7.57 14.08 -17.59
N ASP A 6 -6.73 15.08 -17.34
CA ASP A 6 -5.92 15.71 -18.39
C ASP A 6 -4.84 14.77 -18.93
N TRP A 7 -4.22 13.95 -18.06
CA TRP A 7 -3.32 12.88 -18.49
C TRP A 7 -4.08 11.84 -19.34
N LEU A 8 -5.29 11.43 -18.92
CA LEU A 8 -6.13 10.51 -19.70
C LEU A 8 -6.41 11.06 -21.11
N LYS A 9 -6.79 12.34 -21.23
CA LYS A 9 -7.03 12.96 -22.54
C LYS A 9 -5.78 12.94 -23.43
N LYS A 10 -4.62 13.25 -22.87
CA LYS A 10 -3.33 13.18 -23.57
C LYS A 10 -3.04 11.75 -24.04
N ALA A 11 -3.16 10.78 -23.15
CA ALA A 11 -2.96 9.36 -23.49
C ALA A 11 -3.95 8.87 -24.55
N ALA A 12 -5.23 9.21 -24.43
CA ALA A 12 -6.25 8.84 -25.42
C ALA A 12 -6.02 9.47 -26.80
N LYS A 13 -5.45 10.69 -26.83
CA LYS A 13 -5.06 11.35 -28.08
C LYS A 13 -3.83 10.68 -28.72
N ALA A 14 -2.83 10.33 -27.92
CA ALA A 14 -1.56 9.79 -28.41
C ALA A 14 -1.64 8.29 -28.71
N GLN A 15 -2.32 7.51 -27.87
CA GLN A 15 -2.32 6.05 -27.85
C GLN A 15 -3.68 5.41 -28.20
N GLY A 16 -4.69 6.18 -28.48
CA GLY A 16 -6.10 5.89 -28.78
C GLY A 16 -6.54 4.42 -28.76
N ASN A 17 -6.08 3.63 -29.70
CA ASN A 17 -6.49 2.22 -29.86
C ASN A 17 -5.62 1.24 -29.07
N ASN A 18 -4.48 1.68 -28.49
CA ASN A 18 -3.61 0.83 -27.71
C ASN A 18 -4.28 0.45 -26.38
N LYS A 19 -3.86 -0.67 -25.82
CA LYS A 19 -4.37 -1.17 -24.55
C LYS A 19 -3.98 -0.22 -23.41
N ALA A 20 -4.96 0.29 -22.68
CA ALA A 20 -4.75 1.07 -21.45
C ALA A 20 -4.78 0.16 -20.22
N VAL A 21 -5.86 -0.63 -20.10
CA VAL A 21 -6.10 -1.53 -18.97
C VAL A 21 -6.42 -2.91 -19.51
N VAL A 22 -5.66 -3.91 -19.09
CA VAL A 22 -5.92 -5.32 -19.33
C VAL A 22 -6.37 -5.95 -18.01
N TYR A 23 -7.49 -6.64 -18.04
CA TYR A 23 -8.04 -7.32 -16.87
C TYR A 23 -8.64 -8.66 -17.29
N ARG A 24 -8.09 -9.75 -16.79
CA ARG A 24 -8.42 -11.11 -17.24
C ARG A 24 -8.20 -11.22 -18.77
N ASP A 25 -9.15 -11.76 -19.50
CA ASP A 25 -9.07 -11.95 -20.97
C ASP A 25 -9.57 -10.74 -21.78
N ASN A 26 -9.85 -9.62 -21.11
CA ASN A 26 -10.41 -8.41 -21.72
C ASN A 26 -9.47 -7.22 -21.56
N TYR A 27 -9.68 -6.21 -22.40
CA TYR A 27 -8.96 -4.95 -22.26
C TYR A 27 -9.84 -3.73 -22.60
N LEU A 28 -9.43 -2.59 -22.08
CA LEU A 28 -9.89 -1.27 -22.51
C LEU A 28 -8.77 -0.57 -23.28
N SER A 29 -9.09 -0.02 -24.45
CA SER A 29 -8.19 0.92 -25.11
C SER A 29 -8.24 2.29 -24.42
N TRP A 30 -7.24 3.15 -24.67
CA TRP A 30 -7.22 4.51 -24.13
C TRP A 30 -8.46 5.31 -24.53
N ARG A 31 -8.92 5.20 -25.78
CA ARG A 31 -10.16 5.83 -26.26
C ARG A 31 -11.39 5.24 -25.57
N GLY A 32 -11.44 3.92 -25.42
CA GLY A 32 -12.53 3.24 -24.73
C GLY A 32 -12.60 3.61 -23.25
N LEU A 33 -11.44 3.76 -22.59
CA LEU A 33 -11.35 4.22 -21.22
C LEU A 33 -11.88 5.65 -21.09
N LEU A 34 -11.44 6.59 -21.93
CA LEU A 34 -11.91 7.98 -21.93
C LEU A 34 -13.44 8.06 -22.07
N HIS A 35 -14.01 7.33 -23.03
CA HIS A 35 -15.47 7.30 -23.23
C HIS A 35 -16.22 6.82 -21.98
N ARG A 36 -15.74 5.75 -21.34
CA ARG A 36 -16.35 5.23 -20.10
C ARG A 36 -16.24 6.21 -18.95
N VAL A 37 -15.08 6.87 -18.81
CA VAL A 37 -14.83 7.91 -17.80
C VAL A 37 -15.80 9.07 -17.99
N ASP A 38 -16.00 9.53 -19.23
CA ASP A 38 -16.89 10.65 -19.53
C ASP A 38 -18.34 10.34 -19.14
N ARG A 39 -18.82 9.16 -19.51
CA ARG A 39 -20.16 8.70 -19.13
C ARG A 39 -20.34 8.61 -17.62
N ARG A 40 -19.33 8.07 -16.91
CA ARG A 40 -19.38 7.92 -15.46
C ARG A 40 -19.33 9.26 -14.73
N ALA A 41 -18.56 10.21 -15.24
CA ALA A 41 -18.52 11.57 -14.70
C ALA A 41 -19.90 12.27 -14.83
N GLN A 42 -20.60 12.09 -15.95
CA GLN A 42 -21.97 12.61 -16.11
C GLN A 42 -22.94 12.00 -15.10
N GLU A 43 -22.83 10.68 -14.85
CA GLU A 43 -23.64 10.01 -13.84
C GLU A 43 -23.37 10.54 -12.44
N PHE A 44 -22.10 10.70 -12.04
CA PHE A 44 -21.74 11.31 -10.75
C PHE A 44 -22.24 12.75 -10.64
N LYS A 45 -22.11 13.55 -11.70
CA LYS A 45 -22.67 14.91 -11.73
C LYS A 45 -24.17 14.93 -11.50
N SER A 46 -24.93 13.98 -12.07
CA SER A 46 -26.38 13.86 -11.84
C SER A 46 -26.75 13.45 -10.41
N MET A 47 -25.80 12.87 -9.65
CA MET A 47 -25.93 12.54 -8.23
C MET A 47 -25.49 13.69 -7.31
N GLY A 48 -25.12 14.86 -7.85
CA GLY A 48 -24.67 16.01 -7.08
C GLY A 48 -23.22 15.94 -6.62
N ILE A 49 -22.39 15.05 -7.22
CA ILE A 49 -20.95 15.07 -7.03
C ILE A 49 -20.35 16.18 -7.89
N LYS A 50 -19.60 17.08 -7.27
CA LYS A 50 -19.02 18.27 -7.88
C LYS A 50 -17.65 18.58 -7.28
N GLU A 51 -17.02 19.61 -7.78
CA GLU A 51 -15.74 20.14 -7.32
C GLU A 51 -15.63 20.17 -5.79
N GLY A 52 -14.48 19.74 -5.28
CA GLY A 52 -14.17 19.68 -3.86
C GLY A 52 -14.84 18.52 -3.10
N ALA A 53 -15.79 17.77 -3.72
CA ALA A 53 -16.41 16.63 -3.06
C ALA A 53 -15.38 15.52 -2.81
N TRP A 54 -15.44 14.87 -1.65
CA TRP A 54 -14.63 13.69 -1.36
C TRP A 54 -15.46 12.43 -1.59
N VAL A 55 -14.94 11.50 -2.37
CA VAL A 55 -15.66 10.27 -2.74
C VAL A 55 -14.83 9.04 -2.42
N GLY A 56 -15.38 8.18 -1.57
CA GLY A 56 -14.78 6.90 -1.21
C GLY A 56 -14.95 5.88 -2.34
N LEU A 57 -13.86 5.21 -2.71
CA LEU A 57 -13.84 4.06 -3.62
C LEU A 57 -13.39 2.82 -2.86
N MET A 58 -14.34 2.03 -2.38
CA MET A 58 -14.11 0.79 -1.64
C MET A 58 -14.14 -0.40 -2.62
N LEU A 59 -13.09 -0.47 -3.44
CA LEU A 59 -12.96 -1.39 -4.57
C LEU A 59 -11.54 -1.98 -4.64
N GLY A 60 -11.43 -3.24 -5.10
CA GLY A 60 -10.14 -3.86 -5.42
C GLY A 60 -9.56 -3.41 -6.76
N ASN A 61 -8.53 -4.12 -7.23
CA ASN A 61 -7.85 -3.88 -8.51
C ASN A 61 -8.72 -4.27 -9.71
N VAL A 62 -9.77 -3.51 -9.95
CA VAL A 62 -10.73 -3.74 -11.05
C VAL A 62 -10.79 -2.53 -11.97
N PRO A 63 -11.16 -2.73 -13.25
CA PRO A 63 -11.27 -1.62 -14.20
C PRO A 63 -12.22 -0.51 -13.76
N ASP A 64 -13.27 -0.85 -13.02
CA ASP A 64 -14.21 0.13 -12.47
C ASP A 64 -13.51 1.10 -11.50
N PHE A 65 -12.55 0.64 -10.69
CA PHE A 65 -11.76 1.53 -9.83
C PHE A 65 -11.07 2.63 -10.66
N VAL A 66 -10.39 2.23 -11.74
CA VAL A 66 -9.68 3.16 -12.65
C VAL A 66 -10.66 4.14 -13.31
N ILE A 67 -11.79 3.64 -13.82
CA ILE A 67 -12.80 4.46 -14.48
C ILE A 67 -13.39 5.48 -13.51
N LEU A 68 -13.74 5.06 -12.29
CA LEU A 68 -14.35 5.93 -11.29
C LEU A 68 -13.37 6.97 -10.76
N ALA A 69 -12.12 6.59 -10.48
CA ALA A 69 -11.07 7.51 -10.06
C ALA A 69 -10.87 8.64 -11.09
N LEU A 70 -10.80 8.29 -12.37
CA LEU A 70 -10.66 9.26 -13.46
C LEU A 70 -11.93 10.11 -13.68
N ALA A 71 -13.12 9.53 -13.46
CA ALA A 71 -14.38 10.27 -13.53
C ALA A 71 -14.49 11.32 -12.40
N LEU A 72 -14.02 10.99 -11.20
CA LEU A 72 -13.94 11.93 -10.08
C LEU A 72 -12.92 13.05 -10.37
N SER A 73 -11.76 12.71 -10.91
CA SER A 73 -10.78 13.71 -11.33
C SER A 73 -11.34 14.67 -12.39
N LYS A 74 -12.18 14.20 -13.32
CA LYS A 74 -12.88 15.07 -14.28
C LYS A 74 -13.79 16.10 -13.61
N LEU A 75 -14.37 15.76 -12.46
CA LEU A 75 -15.28 16.63 -11.68
C LEU A 75 -14.54 17.47 -10.65
N ASP A 76 -13.22 17.40 -10.61
CA ASP A 76 -12.37 18.03 -9.59
C ASP A 76 -12.78 17.62 -8.16
N ALA A 77 -13.13 16.33 -8.01
CA ALA A 77 -13.48 15.70 -6.75
C ALA A 77 -12.31 14.85 -6.25
N ALA A 78 -12.08 14.89 -4.92
CA ALA A 78 -11.03 14.10 -4.30
C ALA A 78 -11.39 12.61 -4.26
N ILE A 79 -10.42 11.78 -4.61
CA ILE A 79 -10.53 10.33 -4.60
C ILE A 79 -10.06 9.83 -3.24
N VAL A 80 -10.87 9.03 -2.56
CA VAL A 80 -10.52 8.40 -1.28
C VAL A 80 -10.55 6.88 -1.47
N PRO A 81 -9.44 6.27 -1.87
CA PRO A 81 -9.34 4.81 -1.99
C PRO A 81 -9.43 4.16 -0.62
N ILE A 82 -10.28 3.14 -0.49
CA ILE A 82 -10.49 2.41 0.76
C ILE A 82 -10.37 0.91 0.45
N ASP A 83 -9.68 0.18 1.31
CA ASP A 83 -9.60 -1.28 1.21
C ASP A 83 -11.01 -1.89 1.26
N PRO A 84 -11.43 -2.68 0.26
CA PRO A 84 -12.75 -3.30 0.24
C PRO A 84 -12.96 -4.32 1.37
N THR A 85 -11.90 -4.70 2.08
CA THR A 85 -11.97 -5.60 3.24
C THR A 85 -12.10 -4.85 4.56
N THR A 86 -11.83 -3.53 4.57
CA THR A 86 -11.99 -2.68 5.77
C THR A 86 -13.41 -2.79 6.31
N GLY A 87 -13.53 -2.94 7.60
CA GLY A 87 -14.83 -3.04 8.27
C GLY A 87 -14.75 -2.63 9.74
N GLY A 88 -15.90 -2.65 10.41
CA GLY A 88 -15.99 -2.36 11.83
C GLY A 88 -15.44 -0.98 12.19
N ARG A 89 -14.73 -0.92 13.33
CA ARG A 89 -14.18 0.33 13.90
C ARG A 89 -13.25 1.08 12.95
N GLU A 90 -12.43 0.38 12.18
CA GLU A 90 -11.49 1.03 11.26
C GLU A 90 -12.24 1.84 10.19
N LEU A 91 -13.29 1.27 9.60
CA LEU A 91 -14.12 2.00 8.63
C LEU A 91 -14.82 3.21 9.27
N GLU A 92 -15.31 3.07 10.50
CA GLU A 92 -15.90 4.19 11.26
C GLU A 92 -14.91 5.34 11.43
N LEU A 93 -13.67 5.04 11.80
CA LEU A 93 -12.60 6.03 11.97
C LEU A 93 -12.25 6.73 10.65
N ILE A 94 -12.15 5.97 9.54
CA ILE A 94 -11.93 6.53 8.20
C ILE A 94 -13.09 7.47 7.81
N LEU A 95 -14.34 7.05 8.03
CA LEU A 95 -15.51 7.86 7.71
C LEU A 95 -15.67 9.09 8.61
N ALA A 96 -15.14 9.03 9.83
CA ALA A 96 -15.08 10.18 10.73
C ALA A 96 -14.01 11.19 10.29
N ALA A 97 -12.81 10.70 9.91
CA ALA A 97 -11.70 11.53 9.47
C ALA A 97 -11.93 12.13 8.06
N ALA A 98 -12.58 11.38 7.17
CA ALA A 98 -12.87 11.82 5.80
C ALA A 98 -14.40 11.99 5.61
N PRO A 99 -14.95 13.21 5.69
CA PRO A 99 -16.37 13.45 5.51
C PRO A 99 -16.78 13.28 4.05
N LEU A 100 -16.98 12.03 3.65
CA LEU A 100 -17.26 11.66 2.28
C LEU A 100 -18.62 12.21 1.82
N ARG A 101 -18.65 12.83 0.64
CA ARG A 101 -19.89 13.17 -0.08
C ARG A 101 -20.55 11.92 -0.67
N ALA A 102 -19.77 10.92 -1.05
CA ALA A 102 -20.28 9.64 -1.49
C ALA A 102 -19.29 8.50 -1.21
N LEU A 103 -19.84 7.29 -1.11
CA LEU A 103 -19.07 6.04 -1.01
C LEU A 103 -19.54 5.07 -2.08
N VAL A 104 -18.62 4.59 -2.92
CA VAL A 104 -18.88 3.55 -3.92
C VAL A 104 -18.38 2.23 -3.39
N THR A 105 -19.28 1.24 -3.34
CA THR A 105 -19.01 -0.11 -2.86
C THR A 105 -19.42 -1.14 -3.89
N ARG A 106 -18.86 -2.33 -3.77
CA ARG A 106 -19.19 -3.50 -4.56
C ARG A 106 -19.85 -4.56 -3.66
N PRO A 107 -20.91 -5.27 -4.10
CA PRO A 107 -21.46 -6.38 -3.35
C PRO A 107 -20.39 -7.46 -3.11
N ARG A 108 -20.32 -8.01 -1.91
CA ARG A 108 -19.40 -9.11 -1.60
C ARG A 108 -19.66 -10.31 -2.51
N GLY A 109 -18.59 -10.92 -3.04
CA GLY A 109 -18.63 -12.08 -3.92
C GLY A 109 -18.97 -11.78 -5.39
N SER A 110 -19.11 -10.51 -5.80
CA SER A 110 -19.24 -10.15 -7.21
C SER A 110 -17.86 -9.93 -7.84
N GLU A 111 -17.59 -10.59 -8.97
CA GLU A 111 -16.34 -10.41 -9.71
C GLU A 111 -16.38 -9.16 -10.60
N GLY A 112 -15.24 -8.48 -10.77
CA GLY A 112 -15.10 -7.38 -11.74
C GLY A 112 -15.23 -7.91 -13.17
N SER A 113 -15.90 -7.17 -14.04
CA SER A 113 -16.02 -7.55 -15.46
C SER A 113 -15.77 -6.38 -16.39
N ILE A 114 -15.05 -6.64 -17.48
CA ILE A 114 -15.05 -5.77 -18.67
C ILE A 114 -15.92 -6.46 -19.71
N SER A 115 -17.09 -5.89 -20.06
CA SER A 115 -17.84 -6.33 -21.22
C SER A 115 -17.30 -5.67 -22.48
N ALA A 116 -16.99 -6.47 -23.50
CA ALA A 116 -16.49 -5.99 -24.78
C ALA A 116 -17.51 -5.08 -25.51
N ASN A 117 -18.81 -5.25 -25.25
CA ASN A 117 -19.90 -4.59 -25.98
C ASN A 117 -20.79 -3.66 -25.12
N GLY A 118 -20.32 -3.18 -23.98
CA GLY A 118 -21.08 -2.19 -23.20
C GLY A 118 -22.35 -2.70 -22.50
N THR A 119 -22.71 -3.97 -22.66
CA THR A 119 -23.83 -4.62 -22.00
C THR A 119 -23.31 -5.70 -21.05
N SER A 120 -23.58 -5.56 -19.77
CA SER A 120 -23.26 -6.57 -18.76
C SER A 120 -24.23 -7.75 -18.89
N ALA A 121 -23.80 -8.85 -19.50
CA ALA A 121 -24.50 -10.12 -19.37
C ALA A 121 -24.05 -10.82 -18.06
N PRO A 122 -24.95 -11.43 -17.29
CA PRO A 122 -24.59 -12.23 -16.14
C PRO A 122 -23.86 -13.49 -16.63
N VAL A 123 -22.64 -13.73 -16.11
CA VAL A 123 -21.91 -14.98 -16.32
C VAL A 123 -22.56 -16.05 -15.44
N PRO A 124 -22.98 -17.22 -15.99
CA PRO A 124 -23.50 -18.33 -15.17
C PRO A 124 -22.38 -18.91 -14.28
N PRO A 125 -22.70 -19.46 -13.12
CA PRO A 125 -21.71 -20.03 -12.21
C PRO A 125 -21.02 -21.23 -12.86
N SER A 126 -19.68 -21.21 -12.90
CA SER A 126 -18.87 -22.31 -13.42
C SER A 126 -18.99 -23.55 -12.54
N THR A 127 -19.38 -24.67 -13.13
CA THR A 127 -19.37 -26.00 -12.53
C THR A 127 -17.93 -26.55 -12.52
N LEU A 128 -17.16 -26.27 -11.49
CA LEU A 128 -15.91 -26.97 -11.18
C LEU A 128 -16.03 -27.72 -9.86
N PRO A 129 -15.45 -28.93 -9.73
CA PRO A 129 -15.64 -29.77 -8.56
C PRO A 129 -15.01 -29.15 -7.31
N ARG A 130 -15.79 -29.14 -6.24
CA ARG A 130 -15.41 -28.63 -4.91
C ARG A 130 -14.30 -29.48 -4.28
N SER A 131 -13.07 -28.98 -4.28
CA SER A 131 -12.06 -29.47 -3.33
C SER A 131 -12.38 -28.89 -1.93
N ARG A 132 -12.31 -29.76 -0.91
CA ARG A 132 -12.52 -29.39 0.49
C ARG A 132 -11.47 -28.36 0.93
N VAL A 133 -11.85 -27.09 0.96
CA VAL A 133 -11.12 -26.05 1.68
C VAL A 133 -11.76 -25.91 3.04
N VAL A 134 -10.97 -26.06 4.09
CA VAL A 134 -11.36 -25.75 5.47
C VAL A 134 -11.76 -24.28 5.51
N ARG A 135 -13.02 -24.00 5.82
CA ARG A 135 -13.55 -22.64 5.92
C ARG A 135 -13.01 -21.99 7.19
N PRO A 136 -12.46 -20.75 7.10
CA PRO A 136 -12.38 -19.90 8.27
C PRO A 136 -13.80 -19.62 8.78
N THR A 137 -13.94 -19.47 10.09
CA THR A 137 -15.19 -19.16 10.80
C THR A 137 -15.95 -18.03 10.13
N ALA A 138 -17.28 -18.17 10.07
CA ALA A 138 -18.20 -17.29 9.36
C ALA A 138 -17.93 -15.80 9.57
N PRO A 139 -17.98 -14.98 8.50
CA PRO A 139 -17.90 -13.52 8.62
C PRO A 139 -19.14 -13.00 9.39
N PRO A 140 -19.03 -11.89 10.10
CA PRO A 140 -20.14 -11.30 10.85
C PRO A 140 -21.33 -10.99 9.93
N PRO A 141 -22.56 -10.96 10.48
CA PRO A 141 -23.80 -10.88 9.70
C PRO A 141 -23.92 -9.62 8.86
N ARG A 142 -24.74 -9.69 7.82
CA ARG A 142 -24.98 -8.68 6.76
C ARG A 142 -25.40 -7.26 7.23
N GLU A 143 -25.62 -7.04 8.50
CA GLU A 143 -26.08 -5.77 9.07
C GLU A 143 -24.98 -4.72 9.28
N THR A 144 -23.70 -5.07 9.17
CA THR A 144 -22.59 -4.25 9.62
C THR A 144 -22.31 -2.99 8.77
N LEU A 145 -22.60 -2.98 7.48
CA LEU A 145 -22.37 -1.77 6.66
C LEU A 145 -23.47 -0.70 6.81
N ALA A 146 -24.70 -1.12 7.10
CA ALA A 146 -25.81 -0.19 7.35
C ALA A 146 -25.72 0.43 8.75
N ASN A 147 -25.11 -0.28 9.71
CA ASN A 147 -24.97 0.15 11.10
C ASN A 147 -23.62 0.88 11.38
N THR A 148 -22.67 0.83 10.46
CA THR A 148 -21.34 1.48 10.61
C THR A 148 -21.33 2.96 10.26
N VAL A 149 -22.34 3.44 9.53
CA VAL A 149 -22.53 4.87 9.30
C VAL A 149 -23.37 5.41 10.44
N PRO A 150 -22.91 6.44 11.20
CA PRO A 150 -23.72 7.04 12.26
C PRO A 150 -25.13 7.33 11.76
N ALA A 151 -26.15 7.10 12.60
CA ALA A 151 -27.55 7.29 12.23
C ALA A 151 -27.85 8.74 11.76
N SER A 152 -27.06 9.72 12.21
CA SER A 152 -27.04 11.10 11.72
C SER A 152 -26.60 11.25 10.25
N ASP A 153 -25.93 10.25 9.69
CA ASP A 153 -25.29 10.25 8.37
C ASP A 153 -25.90 9.20 7.43
N ALA A 154 -27.17 8.88 7.59
CA ALA A 154 -27.86 7.98 6.67
C ALA A 154 -27.71 8.49 5.22
N ALA A 155 -27.40 7.60 4.30
CA ALA A 155 -27.28 7.95 2.89
C ALA A 155 -28.60 8.57 2.40
N GLU A 156 -28.53 9.81 1.88
CA GLU A 156 -29.71 10.47 1.29
C GLU A 156 -30.23 9.70 0.08
N VAL A 157 -29.31 9.14 -0.71
CA VAL A 157 -29.63 8.42 -1.92
C VAL A 157 -28.68 7.25 -2.09
N ARG A 158 -29.22 6.06 -2.31
CA ARG A 158 -28.46 4.89 -2.78
C ARG A 158 -28.84 4.59 -4.22
N ARG A 159 -27.87 4.61 -5.12
CA ARG A 159 -28.10 4.30 -6.53
C ARG A 159 -27.11 3.26 -7.02
N ARG A 160 -27.61 2.31 -7.81
CA ARG A 160 -26.75 1.40 -8.56
C ARG A 160 -26.19 2.15 -9.78
N LEU A 161 -24.87 2.08 -9.99
CA LEU A 161 -24.23 2.68 -11.15
C LEU A 161 -24.59 1.89 -12.40
N GLN A 162 -25.00 2.59 -13.47
CA GLN A 162 -25.53 1.99 -14.68
C GLN A 162 -24.57 0.98 -15.30
N GLY A 163 -25.08 -0.22 -15.63
CA GLY A 163 -24.29 -1.28 -16.25
C GLY A 163 -23.21 -1.90 -15.34
N THR A 164 -23.32 -1.74 -14.02
CA THR A 164 -22.42 -2.36 -13.05
C THR A 164 -23.18 -2.95 -11.87
N LEU A 165 -22.48 -3.71 -11.02
CA LEU A 165 -22.99 -4.16 -9.72
C LEU A 165 -22.70 -3.16 -8.60
N LEU A 166 -22.05 -2.03 -8.89
CA LEU A 166 -21.62 -1.06 -7.90
C LEU A 166 -22.78 -0.24 -7.36
N THR A 167 -22.73 0.05 -6.07
CA THR A 167 -23.69 0.94 -5.38
C THR A 167 -22.96 2.22 -4.97
N CYS A 168 -23.54 3.36 -5.30
CA CYS A 168 -23.10 4.67 -4.84
C CYS A 168 -24.07 5.17 -3.77
N SER A 169 -23.58 5.32 -2.54
CA SER A 169 -24.31 5.94 -1.42
C SER A 169 -23.89 7.39 -1.31
N VAL A 170 -24.84 8.32 -1.40
CA VAL A 170 -24.59 9.77 -1.37
C VAL A 170 -25.05 10.32 -0.03
N TYR A 171 -24.24 11.15 0.60
CA TYR A 171 -24.45 11.73 1.94
C TYR A 171 -24.57 13.24 1.87
N LYS A 172 -25.23 13.85 2.87
CA LYS A 172 -25.33 15.31 3.01
C LYS A 172 -24.14 15.86 3.79
N ARG A 173 -22.97 15.81 3.18
CA ARG A 173 -21.74 16.32 3.78
C ARG A 173 -21.05 17.31 2.84
N SER A 174 -20.45 18.34 3.43
CA SER A 174 -19.59 19.29 2.71
C SER A 174 -18.14 18.90 2.86
N PRO A 175 -17.31 19.17 1.84
CA PRO A 175 -15.89 18.92 1.94
C PRO A 175 -15.27 19.72 3.08
N PRO A 176 -14.31 19.15 3.80
CA PRO A 176 -13.62 19.84 4.88
C PRO A 176 -12.73 20.96 4.31
N LYS A 177 -12.65 22.07 5.01
CA LYS A 177 -11.76 23.19 4.65
C LYS A 177 -10.37 22.95 5.26
N HIS A 178 -9.50 22.21 4.60
CA HIS A 178 -8.14 21.92 5.09
C HIS A 178 -7.08 22.88 4.51
N GLY A 179 -7.46 23.86 3.70
CA GLY A 179 -6.49 24.76 3.02
C GLY A 179 -5.66 24.08 1.92
N ILE A 180 -5.99 22.82 1.59
CA ILE A 180 -5.42 22.05 0.50
C ILE A 180 -6.57 21.36 -0.21
N ASP A 181 -6.62 21.46 -1.53
CA ASP A 181 -7.53 20.72 -2.38
C ASP A 181 -6.85 19.42 -2.82
N PRO A 182 -7.06 18.29 -2.12
CA PRO A 182 -6.41 17.04 -2.47
C PRO A 182 -7.05 16.44 -3.72
N ILE A 183 -6.23 15.85 -4.60
CA ILE A 183 -6.74 14.97 -5.65
C ILE A 183 -6.99 13.56 -5.11
N THR A 184 -6.21 13.17 -4.10
CA THR A 184 -6.34 11.84 -3.47
C THR A 184 -6.07 11.95 -1.98
N VAL A 185 -6.81 11.19 -1.18
CA VAL A 185 -6.57 10.97 0.25
C VAL A 185 -6.30 9.49 0.46
N LEU A 186 -5.06 9.16 0.78
CA LEU A 186 -4.60 7.78 0.96
C LEU A 186 -4.51 7.45 2.45
N PHE A 187 -5.31 6.49 2.90
CA PHE A 187 -5.27 6.05 4.29
C PHE A 187 -4.15 5.04 4.53
N THR A 188 -3.50 5.17 5.68
CA THR A 188 -2.51 4.23 6.20
C THR A 188 -2.80 3.98 7.67
N ALA A 189 -2.53 2.77 8.15
CA ALA A 189 -2.59 2.50 9.58
C ALA A 189 -1.45 3.28 10.28
N ASP A 190 -1.77 3.99 11.36
CA ASP A 190 -0.75 4.52 12.26
C ASP A 190 -0.24 3.38 13.16
N SER A 191 0.95 3.55 13.74
CA SER A 191 1.53 2.61 14.72
C SER A 191 0.64 2.37 15.94
N LEU A 192 -0.29 3.27 16.23
CA LEU A 192 -1.31 3.12 17.27
C LEU A 192 -2.59 2.42 16.77
N GLY A 193 -2.64 2.02 15.49
CA GLY A 193 -3.76 1.33 14.87
C GLY A 193 -4.88 2.23 14.36
N ASP A 194 -4.81 3.55 14.56
CA ASP A 194 -5.80 4.48 14.02
C ASP A 194 -5.47 4.89 12.58
N PRO A 195 -6.46 4.96 11.67
CA PRO A 195 -6.20 5.31 10.28
C PRO A 195 -5.84 6.79 10.13
N LYS A 196 -4.77 7.05 9.37
CA LYS A 196 -4.27 8.38 9.02
C LYS A 196 -4.43 8.63 7.53
N GLY A 197 -5.16 9.66 7.14
CA GLY A 197 -5.37 10.05 5.73
C GLY A 197 -4.34 11.07 5.26
N VAL A 198 -3.52 10.70 4.29
CA VAL A 198 -2.48 11.54 3.69
C VAL A 198 -3.05 12.28 2.49
N LEU A 199 -3.03 13.62 2.52
CA LEU A 199 -3.62 14.46 1.48
C LEU A 199 -2.60 14.70 0.35
N ARG A 200 -2.89 14.18 -0.84
CA ARG A 200 -2.05 14.34 -2.03
C ARG A 200 -2.59 15.44 -2.94
N SER A 201 -1.82 16.50 -3.11
CA SER A 201 -2.10 17.58 -4.06
C SER A 201 -1.57 17.26 -5.46
N ASP A 202 -1.94 18.07 -6.47
CA ASP A 202 -1.41 17.96 -7.82
C ASP A 202 0.12 18.04 -7.84
N LYS A 203 0.70 18.98 -7.09
CA LYS A 203 2.15 19.23 -7.10
C LYS A 203 2.96 18.03 -6.62
N ASN A 204 2.60 17.47 -5.47
CA ASN A 204 3.34 16.32 -4.95
C ASN A 204 3.03 15.03 -5.72
N THR A 205 1.82 14.88 -6.27
CA THR A 205 1.47 13.76 -7.15
C THR A 205 2.29 13.78 -8.44
N ILE A 206 2.44 14.95 -9.07
CA ILE A 206 3.30 15.12 -10.26
C ILE A 206 4.75 14.74 -9.91
N ALA A 207 5.28 15.26 -8.79
CA ALA A 207 6.64 14.95 -8.38
C ALA A 207 6.83 13.44 -8.09
N CYS A 208 5.89 12.80 -7.39
CA CYS A 208 5.94 11.36 -7.12
C CYS A 208 6.04 10.54 -8.41
N VAL A 209 5.16 10.82 -9.37
CA VAL A 209 5.15 10.03 -10.61
C VAL A 209 6.35 10.32 -11.49
N ASP A 210 6.86 11.56 -11.51
CA ASP A 210 8.06 11.91 -12.29
C ASP A 210 9.31 11.23 -11.74
N HIS A 211 9.47 11.21 -10.43
CA HIS A 211 10.58 10.49 -9.78
C HIS A 211 10.53 8.99 -10.08
N VAL A 212 9.36 8.36 -10.02
CA VAL A 212 9.21 6.92 -10.33
C VAL A 212 9.51 6.64 -11.79
N ILE A 213 8.97 7.43 -12.72
CA ILE A 213 9.22 7.29 -14.16
C ILE A 213 10.71 7.39 -14.47
N ALA A 214 11.40 8.38 -13.89
CA ALA A 214 12.83 8.57 -14.07
C ALA A 214 13.64 7.44 -13.46
N ALA A 215 13.40 7.10 -12.19
CA ALA A 215 14.14 6.06 -11.47
C ALA A 215 14.02 4.68 -12.12
N LEU A 216 12.85 4.37 -12.71
CA LEU A 216 12.59 3.10 -13.39
C LEU A 216 12.76 3.16 -14.91
N SER A 217 13.19 4.31 -15.47
CA SER A 217 13.35 4.52 -16.91
C SER A 217 12.12 4.05 -17.71
N MET A 218 10.93 4.47 -17.27
CA MET A 218 9.65 4.06 -17.87
C MET A 218 9.32 4.89 -19.11
N SER A 219 8.55 4.31 -20.02
CA SER A 219 8.07 4.97 -21.26
C SER A 219 6.63 4.54 -21.58
N GLU A 220 6.08 5.08 -22.65
CA GLU A 220 4.76 4.69 -23.18
C GLU A 220 4.68 3.21 -23.61
N LYS A 221 5.83 2.55 -23.79
CA LYS A 221 5.91 1.11 -24.12
C LYS A 221 5.94 0.21 -22.89
N THR A 222 6.10 0.78 -21.70
CA THR A 222 6.21 0.01 -20.46
C THR A 222 4.91 -0.73 -20.15
N ARG A 223 5.02 -1.99 -19.79
CA ARG A 223 3.90 -2.86 -19.38
C ARG A 223 4.01 -3.12 -17.90
N ILE A 224 3.03 -2.64 -17.15
CA ILE A 224 3.02 -2.68 -15.69
C ILE A 224 2.00 -3.72 -15.22
N LEU A 225 2.43 -4.70 -14.43
CA LEU A 225 1.51 -5.62 -13.75
C LEU A 225 1.22 -5.11 -12.35
N VAL A 226 -0.01 -4.67 -12.12
CA VAL A 226 -0.48 -4.13 -10.84
C VAL A 226 -1.23 -5.21 -10.09
N ALA A 227 -0.49 -5.98 -9.29
CA ALA A 227 -1.02 -6.96 -8.35
C ALA A 227 -1.14 -6.38 -6.92
N VAL A 228 -0.32 -5.38 -6.59
CA VAL A 228 -0.47 -4.64 -5.33
C VAL A 228 -1.72 -3.75 -5.36
N PRO A 229 -2.43 -3.60 -4.21
CA PRO A 229 -3.69 -2.89 -4.21
C PRO A 229 -3.60 -1.43 -4.64
N LEU A 230 -4.52 -0.98 -5.49
CA LEU A 230 -4.62 0.42 -5.95
C LEU A 230 -5.08 1.38 -4.84
N PHE A 231 -5.66 0.88 -3.77
CA PHE A 231 -6.02 1.69 -2.61
C PHE A 231 -4.83 1.97 -1.67
N HIS A 232 -3.68 1.30 -1.88
CA HIS A 232 -2.42 1.64 -1.22
C HIS A 232 -1.57 2.58 -2.08
N ALA A 233 -0.86 3.50 -1.42
CA ALA A 233 0.03 4.44 -2.09
C ALA A 233 1.03 3.75 -3.04
N TYR A 234 1.54 2.59 -2.67
CA TYR A 234 2.51 1.83 -3.46
C TYR A 234 1.94 1.38 -4.81
N GLY A 235 0.72 0.81 -4.84
CA GLY A 235 0.05 0.44 -6.09
C GLY A 235 -0.40 1.66 -6.91
N TRP A 236 -0.82 2.72 -6.21
CA TRP A 236 -1.19 3.98 -6.82
C TRP A 236 -0.01 4.67 -7.50
N ASP A 237 1.10 4.87 -6.78
CA ASP A 237 2.27 5.64 -7.22
C ASP A 237 3.13 4.89 -8.25
N LEU A 238 3.25 3.55 -8.16
CA LEU A 238 4.11 2.76 -9.06
C LEU A 238 3.34 2.04 -10.16
N GLY A 239 2.04 1.89 -10.00
CA GLY A 239 1.19 1.20 -10.98
C GLY A 239 0.31 2.16 -11.79
N PHE A 240 -0.65 2.78 -11.12
CA PHE A 240 -1.70 3.55 -11.77
C PHE A 240 -1.19 4.88 -12.37
N LEU A 241 -0.52 5.72 -11.57
CA LEU A 241 -0.12 7.06 -11.99
C LEU A 241 0.89 7.05 -13.16
N PRO A 242 1.96 6.21 -13.14
CA PRO A 242 2.88 6.14 -14.27
C PRO A 242 2.20 5.66 -15.56
N THR A 243 1.35 4.63 -15.45
CA THR A 243 0.57 4.15 -16.61
C THR A 243 -0.23 5.28 -17.24
N LEU A 244 -0.94 6.05 -16.44
CA LEU A 244 -1.81 7.14 -16.89
C LEU A 244 -1.00 8.27 -17.53
N LYS A 245 0.09 8.69 -16.88
CA LYS A 245 0.92 9.81 -17.35
C LYS A 245 1.65 9.51 -18.65
N LEU A 246 2.13 8.28 -18.81
CA LEU A 246 2.86 7.82 -19.99
C LEU A 246 1.95 7.36 -21.14
N GLY A 247 0.70 7.02 -20.86
CA GLY A 247 -0.15 6.34 -21.84
C GLY A 247 0.32 4.90 -22.11
N SER A 248 0.92 4.23 -21.13
CA SER A 248 1.45 2.88 -21.20
C SER A 248 0.35 1.82 -20.93
N THR A 249 0.68 0.53 -20.80
CA THR A 249 -0.30 -0.53 -20.58
C THR A 249 -0.24 -1.04 -19.14
N MET A 250 -1.39 -1.11 -18.45
CA MET A 250 -1.55 -1.68 -17.13
C MET A 250 -2.29 -3.00 -17.18
N TYR A 251 -1.71 -4.05 -16.63
CA TYR A 251 -2.36 -5.32 -16.35
C TYR A 251 -2.83 -5.31 -14.90
N LEU A 252 -4.13 -5.42 -14.68
CA LEU A 252 -4.72 -5.45 -13.34
C LEU A 252 -4.93 -6.89 -12.87
N GLU A 253 -4.46 -7.18 -11.67
CA GLU A 253 -4.79 -8.41 -10.96
C GLU A 253 -5.41 -8.09 -9.60
N GLU A 254 -6.62 -8.60 -9.38
CA GLU A 254 -7.39 -8.35 -8.16
C GLU A 254 -6.95 -9.26 -7.01
N GLU A 255 -6.52 -10.47 -7.34
CA GLU A 255 -6.07 -11.44 -6.34
C GLU A 255 -4.55 -11.51 -6.26
N ILE A 256 -3.98 -11.31 -5.08
CA ILE A 256 -2.55 -11.53 -4.85
C ILE A 256 -2.29 -13.05 -4.77
N SER A 257 -2.50 -13.71 -5.91
CA SER A 257 -2.27 -15.14 -6.08
C SER A 257 -1.01 -15.38 -6.91
N ALA A 258 -0.02 -16.04 -6.33
CA ALA A 258 1.22 -16.38 -7.04
C ALA A 258 0.94 -17.12 -8.36
N ARG A 259 -0.05 -18.02 -8.38
CA ARG A 259 -0.44 -18.78 -9.58
C ARG A 259 -0.93 -17.86 -10.69
N ARG A 260 -1.79 -16.87 -10.39
CA ARG A 260 -2.32 -15.92 -11.37
C ARG A 260 -1.25 -14.96 -11.84
N ILE A 261 -0.48 -14.38 -10.92
CA ILE A 261 0.66 -13.51 -11.24
C ILE A 261 1.67 -14.26 -12.11
N GLY A 262 2.05 -15.48 -11.72
CA GLY A 262 2.96 -16.33 -12.50
C GLY A 262 2.42 -16.68 -13.89
N LYS A 263 1.10 -16.82 -14.06
CA LYS A 263 0.46 -16.99 -15.38
C LYS A 263 0.66 -15.72 -16.21
N LEU A 264 0.33 -14.54 -15.67
CA LEU A 264 0.47 -13.27 -16.38
C LEU A 264 1.92 -12.95 -16.77
N LEU A 265 2.88 -13.28 -15.92
CA LEU A 265 4.30 -13.14 -16.23
C LEU A 265 4.77 -14.04 -17.39
N ARG A 266 4.13 -15.19 -17.60
CA ARG A 266 4.44 -16.08 -18.74
C ARG A 266 3.76 -15.67 -20.04
N GLU A 267 2.56 -15.09 -19.94
CA GLU A 267 1.73 -14.73 -21.09
C GLU A 267 2.01 -13.33 -21.63
N HIS A 268 2.60 -12.49 -20.79
CA HIS A 268 2.87 -11.10 -21.13
C HIS A 268 4.30 -10.72 -20.73
N ASP A 269 4.94 -9.94 -21.58
CA ASP A 269 6.27 -9.40 -21.29
C ASP A 269 6.15 -8.23 -20.32
N VAL A 270 5.97 -8.51 -19.03
CA VAL A 270 5.81 -7.50 -17.99
C VAL A 270 7.15 -6.82 -17.72
N ASP A 271 7.20 -5.50 -17.89
CA ASP A 271 8.41 -4.71 -17.66
C ASP A 271 8.54 -4.24 -16.20
N VAL A 272 7.42 -3.93 -15.54
CA VAL A 272 7.40 -3.44 -14.16
C VAL A 272 6.41 -4.25 -13.34
N LEU A 273 6.87 -4.75 -12.18
CA LEU A 273 6.07 -5.48 -11.20
C LEU A 273 6.34 -4.93 -9.80
N PRO A 274 5.52 -3.99 -9.30
CA PRO A 274 5.50 -3.67 -7.88
C PRO A 274 4.95 -4.85 -7.08
N GLY A 275 5.63 -5.25 -6.03
CA GLY A 275 5.23 -6.39 -5.20
C GLY A 275 5.73 -6.28 -3.77
N SER A 276 5.37 -7.27 -2.95
CA SER A 276 5.90 -7.46 -1.60
C SER A 276 6.90 -8.61 -1.58
N PRO A 277 7.82 -8.66 -0.59
CA PRO A 277 8.70 -9.81 -0.41
C PRO A 277 7.96 -11.13 -0.33
N SER A 278 6.82 -11.18 0.36
CA SER A 278 5.98 -12.39 0.47
C SER A 278 5.42 -12.84 -0.89
N MET A 279 5.04 -11.90 -1.76
CA MET A 279 4.58 -12.22 -3.12
C MET A 279 5.70 -12.91 -3.93
N TYR A 280 6.93 -12.39 -3.85
CA TYR A 280 8.08 -13.00 -4.53
C TYR A 280 8.42 -14.38 -3.95
N ALA A 281 8.36 -14.56 -2.63
CA ALA A 281 8.54 -15.86 -1.98
C ALA A 281 7.51 -16.89 -2.47
N GLU A 282 6.24 -16.53 -2.59
CA GLU A 282 5.21 -17.43 -3.12
C GLU A 282 5.39 -17.72 -4.61
N LEU A 283 5.81 -16.75 -5.41
CA LEU A 283 6.16 -16.96 -6.82
C LEU A 283 7.34 -17.94 -6.96
N SER A 284 8.34 -17.85 -6.07
CA SER A 284 9.50 -18.77 -6.08
C SER A 284 9.10 -20.22 -5.80
N LYS A 285 8.01 -20.48 -5.11
CA LYS A 285 7.52 -21.85 -4.84
C LYS A 285 6.74 -22.50 -5.98
N LEU A 286 6.36 -21.75 -7.03
CA LEU A 286 5.59 -22.32 -8.14
C LEU A 286 6.38 -23.41 -8.88
N PRO A 287 5.80 -24.57 -9.18
CA PRO A 287 6.53 -25.68 -9.82
C PRO A 287 6.91 -25.41 -11.26
N THR A 288 6.21 -24.54 -11.96
CA THR A 288 6.29 -24.32 -13.41
C THR A 288 6.79 -22.94 -13.78
N ALA A 289 7.86 -22.47 -13.13
CA ALA A 289 8.45 -21.20 -13.55
C ALA A 289 9.35 -21.39 -14.78
N LYS A 290 9.28 -20.43 -15.69
CA LYS A 290 10.17 -20.29 -16.85
C LYS A 290 10.94 -18.99 -16.69
N LYS A 291 12.20 -18.98 -17.08
CA LYS A 291 12.97 -17.73 -17.16
C LYS A 291 12.26 -16.73 -18.05
N LEU A 292 12.15 -15.50 -17.59
CA LEU A 292 11.46 -14.44 -18.30
C LEU A 292 12.42 -13.80 -19.33
N GLU A 293 11.92 -13.64 -20.54
CA GLU A 293 12.68 -13.06 -21.66
C GLU A 293 12.40 -11.55 -21.80
N VAL A 294 12.39 -10.81 -20.68
CA VAL A 294 12.16 -9.36 -20.67
C VAL A 294 13.49 -8.62 -20.69
N LYS A 295 13.65 -7.65 -21.58
CA LYS A 295 14.94 -6.96 -21.79
C LYS A 295 15.43 -6.19 -20.56
N SER A 296 14.57 -5.56 -19.84
CA SER A 296 14.92 -4.69 -18.71
C SER A 296 13.84 -4.71 -17.65
N PRO A 297 13.63 -5.85 -16.97
CA PRO A 297 12.59 -5.97 -15.97
C PRO A 297 12.91 -5.10 -14.75
N ARG A 298 11.88 -4.45 -14.21
CA ARG A 298 11.90 -3.63 -13.00
C ARG A 298 10.91 -4.23 -12.00
N PHE A 299 11.35 -5.28 -11.31
CA PHE A 299 10.54 -5.97 -10.31
C PHE A 299 10.94 -5.47 -8.93
N LEU A 300 9.98 -4.87 -8.21
CA LEU A 300 10.24 -4.11 -7.00
C LEU A 300 9.59 -4.75 -5.79
N ALA A 301 10.32 -4.82 -4.69
CA ALA A 301 9.83 -5.24 -3.39
C ALA A 301 9.84 -4.05 -2.42
N ALA A 302 8.69 -3.81 -1.77
CA ALA A 302 8.54 -2.83 -0.70
C ALA A 302 7.57 -3.33 0.38
N GLY A 303 7.42 -2.54 1.46
CA GLY A 303 6.53 -2.82 2.58
C GLY A 303 7.18 -3.59 3.72
N SER A 304 8.15 -4.44 3.42
CA SER A 304 8.98 -5.13 4.40
C SER A 304 10.36 -5.43 3.82
N ARG A 305 11.27 -5.95 4.64
CA ARG A 305 12.61 -6.33 4.20
C ARG A 305 12.55 -7.54 3.25
N LEU A 306 13.23 -7.46 2.11
CA LEU A 306 13.42 -8.59 1.23
C LEU A 306 14.59 -9.46 1.73
N ASP A 307 14.30 -10.72 2.00
CA ASP A 307 15.32 -11.68 2.40
C ASP A 307 16.20 -12.09 1.22
N GLN A 308 17.51 -12.31 1.47
CA GLN A 308 18.48 -12.71 0.45
C GLN A 308 18.08 -14.04 -0.21
N MET A 309 17.64 -15.01 0.58
CA MET A 309 17.23 -16.33 0.08
C MET A 309 16.05 -16.22 -0.88
N VAL A 310 15.04 -15.42 -0.53
CA VAL A 310 13.87 -15.17 -1.41
C VAL A 310 14.31 -14.51 -2.72
N ALA A 311 15.21 -13.53 -2.65
CA ALA A 311 15.72 -12.84 -3.84
C ALA A 311 16.51 -13.79 -4.76
N ASP A 312 17.33 -14.67 -4.19
CA ASP A 312 18.14 -15.64 -4.92
C ASP A 312 17.26 -16.75 -5.53
N GLU A 313 16.32 -17.32 -4.78
CA GLU A 313 15.36 -18.31 -5.29
C GLU A 313 14.52 -17.75 -6.45
N PHE A 314 14.09 -16.49 -6.35
CA PHE A 314 13.34 -15.85 -7.42
C PHE A 314 14.21 -15.64 -8.66
N PHE A 315 15.47 -15.20 -8.49
CA PHE A 315 16.41 -15.02 -9.58
C PHE A 315 16.73 -16.35 -10.28
N ASP A 316 17.02 -17.41 -9.52
CA ASP A 316 17.33 -18.72 -10.08
C ASP A 316 16.16 -19.26 -10.94
N LYS A 317 14.96 -18.95 -10.53
CA LYS A 317 13.74 -19.42 -11.16
C LYS A 317 13.31 -18.60 -12.37
N TYR A 318 13.32 -17.29 -12.25
CA TYR A 318 12.78 -16.38 -13.26
C TYR A 318 13.86 -15.65 -14.07
N GLY A 319 15.12 -15.69 -13.64
CA GLY A 319 16.23 -14.97 -14.27
C GLY A 319 16.19 -13.45 -14.07
N VAL A 320 15.35 -12.97 -13.16
CA VAL A 320 15.13 -11.55 -12.88
C VAL A 320 15.50 -11.25 -11.44
N ARG A 321 16.33 -10.22 -11.22
CA ARG A 321 16.64 -9.74 -9.88
C ARG A 321 15.55 -8.82 -9.36
N VAL A 322 15.13 -9.03 -8.13
CA VAL A 322 14.16 -8.16 -7.46
C VAL A 322 14.90 -6.98 -6.85
N MET A 323 14.45 -5.78 -7.16
CA MET A 323 14.94 -4.52 -6.62
C MET A 323 14.21 -4.19 -5.34
N SER A 324 14.92 -3.81 -4.27
CA SER A 324 14.26 -3.33 -3.05
C SER A 324 14.09 -1.82 -3.07
N CYS A 325 12.97 -1.31 -2.57
CA CYS A 325 12.76 0.11 -2.44
C CYS A 325 12.10 0.49 -1.11
N TYR A 326 12.40 1.69 -0.64
CA TYR A 326 11.67 2.32 0.46
C TYR A 326 10.64 3.28 -0.11
N HIS A 327 9.38 2.99 0.22
CA HIS A 327 8.23 3.77 -0.19
C HIS A 327 7.33 4.04 1.02
N SER A 328 6.86 5.25 1.17
CA SER A 328 5.87 5.61 2.19
C SER A 328 4.71 6.40 1.59
N THR A 329 3.57 6.38 2.27
CA THR A 329 2.39 7.11 1.82
C THR A 329 2.63 8.62 1.81
N GLU A 330 3.41 9.14 2.75
CA GLU A 330 3.71 10.57 2.90
C GLU A 330 4.74 11.09 1.91
N ALA A 331 5.72 10.25 1.54
CA ALA A 331 6.89 10.67 0.76
C ALA A 331 6.96 10.06 -0.65
N GLY A 332 6.12 9.07 -0.97
CA GLY A 332 6.27 8.30 -2.21
C GLY A 332 7.52 7.40 -2.15
N THR A 333 8.14 7.14 -3.30
CA THR A 333 9.39 6.37 -3.37
C THR A 333 10.56 7.23 -2.92
N VAL A 334 11.28 6.76 -1.91
CA VAL A 334 12.41 7.47 -1.28
C VAL A 334 13.76 6.95 -1.77
N THR A 335 13.93 5.63 -1.76
CA THR A 335 15.18 4.97 -2.18
C THR A 335 14.89 3.81 -3.09
N LEU A 336 15.91 3.40 -3.87
CA LEU A 336 15.86 2.25 -4.77
C LEU A 336 17.22 1.52 -4.76
N GLU A 337 17.17 0.21 -4.58
CA GLU A 337 18.27 -0.70 -4.85
C GLU A 337 18.08 -1.24 -6.27
N ASP A 338 18.63 -0.56 -7.26
CA ASP A 338 18.38 -0.74 -8.69
C ASP A 338 19.11 -1.92 -9.32
N SER A 339 20.09 -2.50 -8.63
CA SER A 339 20.88 -3.64 -9.13
C SER A 339 20.29 -5.01 -8.77
N GLY A 340 19.44 -5.08 -7.74
CA GLY A 340 18.95 -6.33 -7.13
C GLY A 340 20.05 -7.22 -6.54
N LYS A 341 21.26 -6.65 -6.30
CA LYS A 341 22.41 -7.39 -5.72
C LYS A 341 22.46 -7.29 -4.20
N TYR A 342 21.79 -6.31 -3.63
CA TYR A 342 21.80 -6.03 -2.20
C TYR A 342 20.37 -6.00 -1.62
N PRO A 343 19.61 -7.09 -1.75
CA PRO A 343 18.17 -7.13 -1.47
C PRO A 343 17.83 -6.81 -0.01
N THR A 344 18.77 -6.99 0.92
CA THR A 344 18.61 -6.67 2.34
C THR A 344 18.73 -5.18 2.65
N THR A 345 19.11 -4.35 1.66
CA THR A 345 19.08 -2.88 1.72
C THR A 345 17.91 -2.37 0.87
N VAL A 346 17.51 -1.14 1.06
CA VAL A 346 16.52 -0.47 0.20
C VAL A 346 17.18 0.55 -0.74
N GLY A 347 18.50 0.44 -0.92
CA GLY A 347 19.26 1.21 -1.88
C GLY A 347 19.58 2.65 -1.48
N LYS A 348 19.75 3.49 -2.48
CA LYS A 348 20.11 4.91 -2.33
C LYS A 348 18.89 5.79 -2.63
N SER A 349 18.93 7.03 -2.14
CA SER A 349 17.93 8.04 -2.52
C SER A 349 17.82 8.15 -4.03
N ILE A 350 16.59 8.20 -4.53
CA ILE A 350 16.33 8.50 -5.93
C ILE A 350 16.51 10.00 -6.18
N ASP A 351 16.69 10.40 -7.44
CA ASP A 351 16.88 11.78 -7.81
C ASP A 351 15.71 12.66 -7.30
N GLY A 352 16.05 13.81 -6.73
CA GLY A 352 15.09 14.75 -6.16
C GLY A 352 14.62 14.42 -4.73
N VAL A 353 15.23 13.40 -4.08
CA VAL A 353 14.99 13.03 -2.69
C VAL A 353 16.26 13.17 -1.87
N GLU A 354 16.22 14.03 -0.86
CA GLU A 354 17.27 14.16 0.15
C GLU A 354 16.93 13.29 1.37
N LEU A 355 17.92 12.61 1.93
CA LEU A 355 17.79 11.75 3.09
C LEU A 355 18.84 12.12 4.14
N LYS A 356 18.44 12.19 5.40
CA LYS A 356 19.35 12.27 6.55
C LYS A 356 18.94 11.30 7.64
N ILE A 357 19.91 10.83 8.41
CA ILE A 357 19.69 9.98 9.58
C ILE A 357 20.16 10.76 10.80
N THR A 358 19.36 10.82 11.85
CA THR A 358 19.72 11.47 13.11
C THR A 358 19.75 10.47 14.25
N ALA A 359 20.80 10.53 15.03
CA ALA A 359 20.89 9.80 16.29
C ALA A 359 19.85 10.31 17.31
N PRO A 360 19.59 9.59 18.41
CA PRO A 360 18.64 10.02 19.44
C PRO A 360 18.95 11.36 20.08
N ASP A 361 20.20 11.83 20.02
CA ASP A 361 20.63 13.16 20.47
C ASP A 361 20.37 14.27 19.44
N GLY A 362 19.72 13.95 18.32
CA GLY A 362 19.39 14.86 17.24
C GLY A 362 20.55 15.16 16.27
N LYS A 363 21.76 14.65 16.52
CA LYS A 363 22.90 14.86 15.63
C LYS A 363 22.81 13.95 14.40
N ALA A 364 23.22 14.49 13.25
CA ALA A 364 23.29 13.68 12.02
C ALA A 364 24.30 12.53 12.20
N THR A 365 23.90 11.34 11.75
CA THR A 365 24.76 10.15 11.75
C THR A 365 24.62 9.42 10.44
N MET A 366 25.71 8.88 9.92
CA MET A 366 25.70 8.10 8.68
C MET A 366 25.96 6.61 8.91
N SER A 367 26.67 6.28 9.99
CA SER A 367 27.14 4.92 10.29
C SER A 367 26.43 4.25 11.48
N LYS A 368 25.68 5.01 12.26
CA LYS A 368 24.90 4.49 13.39
C LYS A 368 23.43 4.49 13.04
N GLU A 369 22.70 3.58 13.67
CA GLU A 369 21.25 3.56 13.60
C GLU A 369 20.65 4.88 14.11
N GLY A 370 19.68 5.37 13.41
CA GLY A 370 18.97 6.60 13.79
C GLY A 370 17.67 6.78 13.04
N LEU A 371 16.99 7.86 13.35
CA LEU A 371 15.72 8.24 12.78
C LEU A 371 15.93 8.79 11.36
N ILE A 372 15.15 8.27 10.41
CA ILE A 372 15.18 8.68 9.01
C ILE A 372 14.34 9.94 8.80
N TRP A 373 14.92 10.91 8.12
CA TRP A 373 14.27 12.12 7.66
C TRP A 373 14.38 12.23 6.15
N VAL A 374 13.30 12.68 5.53
CA VAL A 374 13.20 12.81 4.06
C VAL A 374 12.80 14.23 3.71
N LYS A 375 13.44 14.79 2.66
CA LYS A 375 13.04 16.06 2.06
C LYS A 375 12.90 15.88 0.56
N SER A 376 11.74 16.25 0.03
CA SER A 376 11.44 16.12 -1.39
C SER A 376 10.21 16.96 -1.76
N LYS A 377 10.03 17.23 -3.05
CA LYS A 377 8.80 17.80 -3.61
C LYS A 377 7.61 16.81 -3.58
N THR A 378 7.88 15.53 -3.34
CA THR A 378 6.87 14.47 -3.24
C THR A 378 6.09 14.51 -1.92
N LEU A 379 6.65 15.14 -0.88
CA LEU A 379 6.08 15.15 0.44
C LEU A 379 4.66 15.70 0.45
N SER A 380 3.75 14.92 1.06
CA SER A 380 2.42 15.40 1.34
C SER A 380 2.47 16.47 2.44
N PRO A 381 1.92 17.66 2.18
CA PRO A 381 2.02 18.77 3.14
C PRO A 381 1.13 18.58 4.36
N LYS A 382 0.16 17.66 4.32
CA LYS A 382 -0.83 17.47 5.39
C LYS A 382 -1.36 16.04 5.44
N SER A 383 -1.69 15.61 6.65
CA SER A 383 -2.50 14.42 6.91
C SER A 383 -3.67 14.77 7.81
N ILE A 384 -4.69 13.91 7.82
CA ILE A 384 -5.86 13.97 8.67
C ILE A 384 -6.00 12.68 9.48
N GLY A 385 -6.57 12.76 10.67
CA GLY A 385 -6.87 11.63 11.52
C GLY A 385 -8.21 11.80 12.20
N PRO A 386 -8.74 10.76 12.89
CA PRO A 386 -10.01 10.84 13.59
C PRO A 386 -9.99 11.81 14.80
N PHE A 387 -8.81 12.28 15.19
CA PHE A 387 -8.59 13.17 16.34
C PHE A 387 -7.94 14.51 15.95
N ASP A 388 -8.08 14.95 14.71
CA ASP A 388 -7.63 16.28 14.27
C ASP A 388 -8.58 17.38 14.81
N ASP A 389 -8.80 17.38 16.14
CA ASP A 389 -9.14 18.62 16.82
C ASP A 389 -7.85 19.45 16.94
N GLU A 390 -7.93 20.76 16.60
CA GLU A 390 -6.86 21.75 16.84
C GLU A 390 -6.35 21.78 18.27
N LYS A 391 -6.98 21.03 19.18
CA LYS A 391 -6.66 20.84 20.60
C LYS A 391 -5.97 19.50 20.92
N ALA A 392 -5.77 18.61 19.93
CA ALA A 392 -4.94 17.43 20.19
C ALA A 392 -3.54 17.91 20.57
N PRO A 393 -2.99 17.49 21.71
CA PRO A 393 -1.70 17.99 22.16
C PRO A 393 -0.65 17.64 21.11
N THR A 394 -0.15 18.66 20.40
CA THR A 394 1.00 18.61 19.50
C THR A 394 2.28 18.20 20.24
N THR A 395 2.16 17.88 21.49
CA THR A 395 3.25 17.59 22.42
C THR A 395 2.95 16.30 23.18
N ARG A 396 3.43 15.18 22.65
CA ARG A 396 3.96 14.20 23.60
C ARG A 396 5.11 14.92 24.33
N ALA A 397 5.03 14.95 25.65
CA ALA A 397 5.99 15.60 26.53
C ALA A 397 7.42 15.42 26.01
N SER A 398 8.08 16.49 25.61
CA SER A 398 9.51 16.69 25.36
C SER A 398 9.90 17.44 24.09
N GLY A 399 9.04 18.30 23.50
CA GLY A 399 9.45 19.13 22.34
C GLY A 399 9.75 18.36 21.05
N MET A 400 9.35 17.09 20.93
CA MET A 400 9.55 16.28 19.75
C MET A 400 8.48 16.57 18.69
N VAL A 401 8.93 16.79 17.46
CA VAL A 401 8.08 16.89 16.25
C VAL A 401 7.27 15.61 16.10
N ALA A 402 5.96 15.69 15.84
CA ALA A 402 5.11 14.52 15.67
C ALA A 402 5.59 13.69 14.44
N ILE A 403 5.45 12.36 14.52
CA ILE A 403 5.75 11.46 13.40
C ILE A 403 4.90 11.85 12.20
N GLY A 404 5.54 11.91 11.02
CA GLY A 404 4.88 12.33 9.78
C GLY A 404 4.62 13.83 9.69
N SER A 405 5.21 14.65 10.56
CA SER A 405 5.21 16.11 10.41
C SER A 405 6.41 16.61 9.63
N ILE A 406 6.20 17.69 8.90
CA ILE A 406 7.27 18.38 8.16
C ILE A 406 7.77 19.53 9.01
N ASP A 407 9.08 19.59 9.24
CA ASP A 407 9.71 20.68 10.00
C ASP A 407 9.80 21.98 9.16
N LYS A 408 10.25 23.09 9.80
CA LYS A 408 10.37 24.40 9.16
C LYS A 408 11.39 24.43 8.00
N GLN A 409 12.30 23.45 7.92
CA GLN A 409 13.29 23.29 6.85
C GLN A 409 12.79 22.39 5.72
N GLY A 410 11.57 21.85 5.81
CA GLY A 410 10.95 20.99 4.81
C GLY A 410 11.33 19.50 4.95
N TRP A 411 11.80 19.06 6.12
CA TRP A 411 12.12 17.65 6.39
C TRP A 411 10.95 16.94 7.04
N LEU A 412 10.53 15.83 6.43
CA LEU A 412 9.55 14.89 7.00
C LEU A 412 10.26 13.97 7.99
N ARG A 413 9.75 13.89 9.22
CA ARG A 413 10.10 12.87 10.19
C ARG A 413 9.29 11.62 9.90
N THR A 414 9.95 10.57 9.38
CA THR A 414 9.23 9.37 8.90
C THR A 414 8.74 8.46 10.02
N GLY A 415 9.41 8.45 11.16
CA GLY A 415 9.23 7.48 12.24
C GLY A 415 9.97 6.17 11.99
N ASP A 416 10.53 5.96 10.80
CA ASP A 416 11.33 4.77 10.50
C ASP A 416 12.76 4.95 10.97
N LEU A 417 13.38 3.84 11.41
CA LEU A 417 14.76 3.77 11.84
C LEU A 417 15.61 3.10 10.76
N GLY A 418 16.86 3.53 10.64
CA GLY A 418 17.77 2.93 9.69
C GLY A 418 19.22 3.40 9.85
N LYS A 419 20.08 2.81 9.04
CA LYS A 419 21.51 3.17 8.92
C LYS A 419 21.97 3.01 7.47
N LEU A 420 23.07 3.66 7.11
CA LEU A 420 23.72 3.44 5.83
C LEU A 420 24.78 2.33 5.94
N ASP A 421 24.85 1.48 4.94
CA ASP A 421 25.95 0.55 4.78
C ASP A 421 27.22 1.27 4.23
N LYS A 422 28.33 0.52 4.08
CA LYS A 422 29.60 1.06 3.54
C LYS A 422 29.46 1.59 2.11
N GLY A 423 28.45 1.17 1.36
CA GLY A 423 28.15 1.61 0.01
C GLY A 423 27.21 2.82 -0.07
N GLY A 424 26.78 3.35 1.08
CA GLY A 424 25.81 4.44 1.18
C GLY A 424 24.37 4.03 0.89
N ARG A 425 24.05 2.72 0.98
CA ARG A 425 22.69 2.20 0.81
C ARG A 425 21.97 2.16 2.15
N LEU A 426 20.70 2.56 2.16
CA LEU A 426 19.86 2.55 3.35
C LEU A 426 19.46 1.13 3.73
N MET A 427 19.63 0.81 4.98
CA MET A 427 19.10 -0.39 5.65
C MET A 427 18.06 0.06 6.66
N LEU A 428 16.81 -0.35 6.46
CA LEU A 428 15.75 -0.15 7.47
C LEU A 428 15.97 -1.13 8.63
N THR A 429 15.82 -0.63 9.86
CA THR A 429 16.05 -1.43 11.08
C THR A 429 14.83 -1.53 11.98
N GLY A 430 13.76 -0.77 11.70
CA GLY A 430 12.52 -0.79 12.45
C GLY A 430 11.80 0.56 12.42
N ARG A 431 10.88 0.74 13.36
CA ARG A 431 10.17 2.00 13.57
C ARG A 431 10.42 2.54 14.98
N GLU A 432 10.38 3.85 15.10
CA GLU A 432 10.53 4.50 16.42
C GLU A 432 9.35 4.16 17.37
N ASP A 433 8.17 3.94 16.80
CA ASP A 433 6.96 3.57 17.54
C ASP A 433 7.02 2.13 18.04
N ASP A 434 7.72 1.26 17.33
CA ASP A 434 7.96 -0.14 17.70
C ASP A 434 9.09 -0.25 18.74
N VAL A 435 9.71 0.88 19.11
CA VAL A 435 10.75 0.93 20.14
C VAL A 435 10.11 1.11 21.50
N VAL A 436 10.10 0.06 22.25
CA VAL A 436 9.63 0.02 23.65
C VAL A 436 10.79 0.12 24.62
N LYS A 437 10.52 0.50 25.86
CA LYS A 437 11.53 0.51 26.93
C LYS A 437 11.38 -0.75 27.77
N VAL A 438 12.42 -1.58 27.80
CA VAL A 438 12.57 -2.72 28.71
C VAL A 438 13.74 -2.41 29.64
N ASP A 439 13.49 -2.33 30.93
CA ASP A 439 14.48 -1.97 31.96
C ASP A 439 15.26 -0.68 31.61
N GLY A 440 14.57 0.33 31.12
CA GLY A 440 15.15 1.62 30.71
C GLY A 440 15.93 1.59 29.38
N LYS A 441 16.09 0.43 28.76
CA LYS A 441 16.79 0.25 27.47
C LYS A 441 15.79 0.19 26.32
N ARG A 442 16.14 0.77 25.18
CA ARG A 442 15.31 0.75 23.97
C ARG A 442 15.38 -0.61 23.27
N VAL A 443 14.23 -1.19 22.95
CA VAL A 443 14.06 -2.42 22.19
C VAL A 443 13.22 -2.12 20.97
N ALA A 444 13.78 -2.27 19.78
CA ALA A 444 13.02 -2.25 18.54
C ALA A 444 12.35 -3.63 18.37
N LEU A 445 11.03 -3.68 18.42
CA LEU A 445 10.29 -4.95 18.29
C LEU A 445 10.54 -5.62 16.96
N GLY A 446 10.63 -4.86 15.86
CA GLY A 446 10.97 -5.38 14.54
C GLY A 446 12.33 -6.08 14.46
N GLU A 447 13.32 -5.68 15.29
CA GLU A 447 14.61 -6.39 15.39
C GLU A 447 14.43 -7.77 16.03
N VAL A 448 13.56 -7.84 17.05
CA VAL A 448 13.22 -9.11 17.70
C VAL A 448 12.45 -10.02 16.77
N GLU A 449 11.46 -9.48 16.06
CA GLU A 449 10.66 -10.21 15.06
C GLU A 449 11.55 -10.74 13.94
N GLY A 450 12.43 -9.92 13.38
CA GLY A 450 13.38 -10.35 12.36
C GLY A 450 14.34 -11.44 12.82
N CYS A 451 14.77 -11.40 14.10
CA CYS A 451 15.58 -12.47 14.68
C CYS A 451 14.77 -13.76 14.83
N LEU A 452 13.53 -13.68 15.29
CA LEU A 452 12.64 -14.83 15.42
C LEU A 452 12.36 -15.47 14.05
N GLU A 453 12.05 -14.69 13.02
CA GLU A 453 11.77 -15.16 11.66
C GLU A 453 12.99 -15.76 10.97
N ALA A 454 14.20 -15.37 11.36
CA ALA A 454 15.45 -16.00 10.90
C ALA A 454 15.64 -17.43 11.46
N PHE A 455 14.87 -17.83 12.47
CA PHE A 455 14.90 -19.22 12.95
C PHE A 455 14.15 -20.13 11.97
N PRO A 456 14.79 -21.19 11.40
CA PRO A 456 14.24 -21.94 10.26
C PRO A 456 12.85 -22.55 10.50
N LYS A 457 12.51 -22.85 11.76
CA LYS A 457 11.25 -23.47 12.14
C LYS A 457 10.09 -22.46 12.33
N ILE A 458 10.37 -21.14 12.31
CA ILE A 458 9.34 -20.09 12.44
C ILE A 458 8.85 -19.64 11.06
N LYS A 459 7.53 -19.49 10.92
CA LYS A 459 6.85 -18.99 9.74
C LYS A 459 6.58 -17.49 9.82
N ALA A 460 6.14 -17.03 11.01
CA ALA A 460 5.85 -15.64 11.30
C ALA A 460 6.02 -15.39 12.79
N ALA A 461 6.40 -14.18 13.16
CA ALA A 461 6.58 -13.77 14.55
C ALA A 461 6.04 -12.35 14.77
N GLN A 462 5.47 -12.12 15.95
CA GLN A 462 5.08 -10.81 16.44
C GLN A 462 5.61 -10.63 17.86
N ALA A 463 6.38 -9.57 18.08
CA ALA A 463 6.89 -9.21 19.40
C ALA A 463 6.02 -8.11 20.03
N THR A 464 5.86 -8.16 21.35
CA THR A 464 5.19 -7.12 22.13
C THR A 464 5.87 -6.96 23.48
N VAL A 465 5.57 -5.88 24.20
CA VAL A 465 6.02 -5.70 25.57
C VAL A 465 4.85 -5.81 26.53
N VAL A 466 5.03 -6.64 27.53
CA VAL A 466 4.07 -6.80 28.64
C VAL A 466 4.72 -6.25 29.90
N THR A 467 3.95 -5.52 30.68
CA THR A 467 4.40 -5.08 32.01
C THR A 467 3.93 -6.10 33.04
N ASP A 468 4.88 -6.80 33.64
CA ASP A 468 4.63 -7.69 34.76
C ASP A 468 4.79 -6.92 36.05
N PRO A 469 3.88 -7.03 37.05
CA PRO A 469 3.98 -6.30 38.30
C PRO A 469 5.25 -6.58 39.13
N MET A 470 5.85 -7.76 38.95
CA MET A 470 7.06 -8.17 39.69
C MET A 470 8.33 -8.14 38.81
N ALA A 471 8.24 -8.46 37.55
CA ALA A 471 9.39 -8.56 36.64
C ALA A 471 9.62 -7.29 35.79
N GLY A 472 8.73 -6.29 35.88
CA GLY A 472 8.82 -5.09 35.05
C GLY A 472 8.41 -5.31 33.59
N ALA A 473 8.88 -4.43 32.73
CA ALA A 473 8.61 -4.55 31.28
C ALA A 473 9.46 -5.66 30.65
N MET A 474 8.84 -6.59 29.93
CA MET A 474 9.54 -7.69 29.24
C MET A 474 9.01 -7.92 27.85
N VAL A 475 9.87 -8.38 26.96
CA VAL A 475 9.49 -8.79 25.61
C VAL A 475 8.80 -10.15 25.66
N VAL A 476 7.66 -10.26 24.98
CA VAL A 476 6.91 -11.50 24.73
C VAL A 476 6.75 -11.65 23.23
N ALA A 477 6.88 -12.86 22.70
CA ALA A 477 6.70 -13.11 21.28
C ALA A 477 5.59 -14.12 21.04
N ARG A 478 4.74 -13.83 20.05
CA ARG A 478 3.80 -14.79 19.43
C ARG A 478 4.44 -15.34 18.18
N VAL A 479 4.38 -16.64 17.98
CA VAL A 479 5.03 -17.30 16.84
C VAL A 479 4.12 -18.30 16.16
N VAL A 480 4.15 -18.31 14.83
CA VAL A 480 3.59 -19.37 13.99
C VAL A 480 4.74 -20.24 13.52
N THR A 481 4.70 -21.54 13.75
CA THR A 481 5.78 -22.44 13.38
C THR A 481 5.50 -23.19 12.07
N LYS A 482 6.57 -23.53 11.34
CA LYS A 482 6.54 -24.41 10.16
C LYS A 482 6.68 -25.88 10.56
N GLN A 483 7.34 -26.12 11.70
CA GLN A 483 7.68 -27.44 12.24
C GLN A 483 7.64 -27.35 13.77
N ASP A 484 7.47 -28.49 14.42
CA ASP A 484 7.51 -28.58 15.88
C ASP A 484 8.85 -28.06 16.43
N CYS A 485 8.77 -27.16 17.39
CA CYS A 485 9.92 -26.64 18.14
C CYS A 485 9.48 -26.18 19.54
N GLY A 486 10.42 -26.28 20.48
CA GLY A 486 10.20 -25.82 21.84
C GLY A 486 10.46 -24.32 21.99
N ALA A 487 9.83 -23.68 22.99
CA ALA A 487 10.08 -22.28 23.31
C ALA A 487 11.56 -22.03 23.66
N GLU A 488 12.21 -22.99 24.34
CA GLU A 488 13.63 -22.90 24.72
C GLU A 488 14.55 -22.80 23.50
N GLU A 489 14.31 -23.58 22.44
CA GLU A 489 15.11 -23.52 21.19
C GLU A 489 15.04 -22.13 20.56
N ILE A 490 13.84 -21.50 20.57
CA ILE A 490 13.60 -20.17 20.03
C ILE A 490 14.30 -19.11 20.88
N ILE A 491 14.16 -19.21 22.20
CA ILE A 491 14.83 -18.29 23.15
C ILE A 491 16.34 -18.39 23.03
N ASP A 492 16.90 -19.60 22.92
CA ASP A 492 18.33 -19.83 22.72
C ASP A 492 18.83 -19.25 21.39
N HIS A 493 18.04 -19.35 20.33
CA HIS A 493 18.35 -18.70 19.05
C HIS A 493 18.40 -17.18 19.22
N CYS A 494 17.40 -16.59 19.86
CA CYS A 494 17.36 -15.16 20.14
C CYS A 494 18.53 -14.72 21.04
N ALA A 495 18.87 -15.48 22.08
CA ALA A 495 19.96 -15.16 23.00
C ALA A 495 21.34 -15.14 22.34
N ARG A 496 21.53 -15.90 21.28
CA ARG A 496 22.77 -15.88 20.47
C ARG A 496 22.87 -14.69 19.54
N ASN A 497 21.74 -14.08 19.15
CA ASN A 497 21.68 -13.07 18.10
C ASN A 497 21.25 -11.68 18.61
N LEU A 498 20.68 -11.58 19.83
CA LEU A 498 20.17 -10.35 20.42
C LEU A 498 20.86 -10.04 21.76
N ALA A 499 20.87 -8.76 22.13
CA ALA A 499 21.28 -8.36 23.48
C ALA A 499 20.32 -8.96 24.53
N PRO A 500 20.78 -9.33 25.73
CA PRO A 500 19.98 -10.06 26.72
C PRO A 500 18.62 -9.41 27.08
N TYR A 501 18.53 -8.08 27.07
CA TYR A 501 17.29 -7.35 27.36
C TYR A 501 16.28 -7.31 26.21
N LYS A 502 16.69 -7.73 24.99
CA LYS A 502 15.84 -7.87 23.78
C LYS A 502 15.29 -9.27 23.61
N VAL A 503 15.86 -10.26 24.30
CA VAL A 503 15.44 -11.67 24.19
C VAL A 503 14.04 -11.84 24.75
N PRO A 504 13.10 -12.43 24.01
CA PRO A 504 11.77 -12.70 24.51
C PRO A 504 11.81 -13.58 25.77
N ARG A 505 11.13 -13.14 26.82
CA ARG A 505 11.01 -13.91 28.07
C ARG A 505 9.92 -14.97 28.01
N ARG A 506 8.99 -14.85 27.06
CA ARG A 506 7.88 -15.78 26.83
C ARG A 506 7.61 -15.93 25.36
N ILE A 507 7.42 -17.17 24.92
CA ILE A 507 6.98 -17.50 23.55
C ILE A 507 5.56 -18.06 23.64
N GLU A 508 4.65 -17.51 22.83
CA GLU A 508 3.28 -17.97 22.70
C GLU A 508 3.10 -18.53 21.29
N PHE A 509 2.76 -19.83 21.20
CA PHE A 509 2.50 -20.49 19.93
C PHE A 509 1.06 -20.20 19.48
N CYS A 510 0.88 -19.83 18.22
CA CYS A 510 -0.43 -19.54 17.65
C CYS A 510 -0.53 -20.04 16.20
N GLU A 511 -1.76 -20.21 15.72
CA GLU A 511 -2.01 -20.68 14.35
C GLU A 511 -1.86 -19.56 13.31
N THR A 512 -2.13 -18.33 13.71
CA THR A 512 -2.06 -17.12 12.86
C THR A 512 -1.58 -15.92 13.66
N ILE A 513 -0.87 -15.00 13.00
CA ILE A 513 -0.49 -13.69 13.50
C ILE A 513 -1.15 -12.64 12.63
#